data_9fcc111e887f3c4ac59075452b3b5463
#
_entry.id   9fcc111e887f3c4ac59075452b3b5463
#
_cell.length_a   1.000
_cell.length_b   1.000
_cell.length_c   1.000
_cell.angle_alpha   90.00
_cell.angle_beta   90.00
_cell.angle_gamma   90.00
#
_symmetry.space_group_name_H-M   'P 1'
#
loop_
_entity.id
_entity.type
_entity.pdbx_description
1 polymer ?
#
loop_
_entity_poly.entity_id
_entity_poly.type
_entity_poly.pdbx_seq_one_letter_code
_entity_poly.pdbx_strand_id
1 'polypeptide(L)'
;EACAICLIWSTVNNVHEKQLGEWLGDALPDLAITLSHQLNPILREYRRASSTAIDASVKPAMQKHLLDLQDDFRKKGFEGQLLVSSSNGGCMDVEAASKRPIHTVRSGPAMAPVAGKACAELERCKGPIVVVDTGGTTFDVSLIVDGDISITTETWIGERFTGHMLGLPAVDARSVGSGGGSIAWIDDGGLLRIGPQSARARPGPACYGTGGDLPTVTDAAVVLGYIDPNYFLAGEMKLDRGAALKAVSGLANQLKVSVSEAAFSILTVSNESMINA
;
A
#
# COMPACT_ATOMS: atom_id res chain seq x y z
N GLU A 1 -9.80 -19.50 -11.63
CA GLU A 1 -8.72 -19.33 -12.62
C GLU A 1 -8.95 -18.06 -13.43
N ALA A 2 -7.88 -17.52 -14.08
CA ALA A 2 -7.97 -16.32 -14.90
C ALA A 2 -7.03 -16.40 -16.10
N CYS A 3 -7.33 -15.65 -17.16
CA CYS A 3 -6.53 -15.57 -18.37
C CYS A 3 -6.25 -14.12 -18.76
N ALA A 4 -4.98 -13.82 -19.03
CA ALA A 4 -4.52 -12.55 -19.57
C ALA A 4 -4.16 -12.74 -21.05
N ILE A 5 -4.73 -11.91 -21.92
CA ILE A 5 -4.45 -11.94 -23.36
C ILE A 5 -3.78 -10.64 -23.77
N CYS A 6 -2.55 -10.74 -24.29
CA CYS A 6 -1.77 -9.61 -24.76
C CYS A 6 -1.07 -9.97 -26.07
N LEU A 7 -1.53 -9.43 -27.18
CA LEU A 7 -0.95 -9.66 -28.49
C LEU A 7 -0.20 -8.42 -28.98
N ILE A 8 0.82 -8.65 -29.80
CA ILE A 8 1.58 -7.59 -30.44
C ILE A 8 0.64 -6.77 -31.33
N TRP A 9 0.77 -5.44 -31.28
CA TRP A 9 -0.05 -4.50 -32.05
C TRP A 9 -1.56 -4.51 -31.79
N SER A 10 -2.04 -5.15 -30.74
CA SER A 10 -3.47 -5.12 -30.38
C SER A 10 -3.99 -3.72 -30.03
N THR A 11 -3.10 -2.76 -29.78
CA THR A 11 -3.42 -1.33 -29.65
C THR A 11 -3.80 -0.68 -30.96
N VAL A 12 -3.36 -1.20 -32.09
CA VAL A 12 -3.68 -0.74 -33.45
C VAL A 12 -4.77 -1.59 -34.09
N ASN A 13 -4.65 -2.92 -33.95
CA ASN A 13 -5.63 -3.87 -34.43
C ASN A 13 -5.93 -4.93 -33.36
N ASN A 14 -7.08 -4.81 -32.72
CA ASN A 14 -7.49 -5.65 -31.60
C ASN A 14 -8.34 -6.87 -32.01
N VAL A 15 -8.54 -7.12 -33.30
CA VAL A 15 -9.43 -8.19 -33.80
C VAL A 15 -9.05 -9.55 -33.21
N HIS A 16 -7.77 -9.88 -33.22
CA HIS A 16 -7.31 -11.20 -32.75
C HIS A 16 -7.46 -11.38 -31.23
N GLU A 17 -7.20 -10.32 -30.42
CA GLU A 17 -7.46 -10.38 -28.98
C GLU A 17 -8.95 -10.55 -28.67
N LYS A 18 -9.81 -9.82 -29.38
CA LYS A 18 -11.27 -9.94 -29.23
C LYS A 18 -11.73 -11.35 -29.57
N GLN A 19 -11.35 -11.84 -30.73
CA GLN A 19 -11.73 -13.17 -31.22
C GLN A 19 -11.28 -14.26 -30.25
N LEU A 20 -10.03 -14.18 -29.75
CA LEU A 20 -9.53 -15.13 -28.77
C LEU A 20 -10.29 -15.02 -27.44
N GLY A 21 -10.61 -13.82 -27.00
CA GLY A 21 -11.42 -13.59 -25.79
C GLY A 21 -12.83 -14.15 -25.91
N GLU A 22 -13.48 -13.98 -27.05
CA GLU A 22 -14.79 -14.54 -27.35
C GLU A 22 -14.75 -16.09 -27.33
N TRP A 23 -13.82 -16.71 -28.06
CA TRP A 23 -13.66 -18.16 -28.08
C TRP A 23 -13.41 -18.77 -26.68
N LEU A 24 -12.57 -18.10 -25.88
CA LEU A 24 -12.31 -18.56 -24.51
C LEU A 24 -13.52 -18.36 -23.60
N GLY A 25 -14.24 -17.26 -23.77
CA GLY A 25 -15.46 -17.00 -23.00
C GLY A 25 -16.56 -18.01 -23.30
N ASP A 26 -16.72 -18.39 -24.57
CA ASP A 26 -17.69 -19.43 -24.99
C ASP A 26 -17.28 -20.82 -24.48
N ALA A 27 -15.98 -21.16 -24.57
CA ALA A 27 -15.47 -22.45 -24.16
C ALA A 27 -15.36 -22.63 -22.63
N LEU A 28 -15.10 -21.54 -21.91
CA LEU A 28 -14.82 -21.51 -20.46
C LEU A 28 -15.56 -20.33 -19.79
N PRO A 29 -16.89 -20.42 -19.61
CA PRO A 29 -17.72 -19.28 -19.14
C PRO A 29 -17.32 -18.73 -17.76
N ASP A 30 -16.72 -19.56 -16.91
CA ASP A 30 -16.28 -19.17 -15.56
C ASP A 30 -14.85 -18.59 -15.53
N LEU A 31 -14.18 -18.51 -16.69
CA LEU A 31 -12.82 -17.99 -16.76
C LEU A 31 -12.82 -16.45 -16.77
N ALA A 32 -12.20 -15.84 -15.78
CA ALA A 32 -12.01 -14.41 -15.78
C ALA A 32 -10.97 -14.01 -16.85
N ILE A 33 -11.40 -13.25 -17.86
CA ILE A 33 -10.55 -12.87 -18.99
C ILE A 33 -10.23 -11.36 -18.91
N THR A 34 -8.96 -11.01 -19.15
CA THR A 34 -8.53 -9.63 -19.32
C THR A 34 -7.83 -9.47 -20.67
N LEU A 35 -8.33 -8.53 -21.48
CA LEU A 35 -7.78 -8.18 -22.80
C LEU A 35 -6.91 -6.92 -22.70
N SER A 36 -5.68 -7.00 -23.16
CA SER A 36 -4.69 -5.93 -22.99
C SER A 36 -5.09 -4.61 -23.64
N HIS A 37 -5.69 -4.67 -24.83
CA HIS A 37 -6.12 -3.48 -25.56
C HIS A 37 -7.28 -2.73 -24.89
N GLN A 38 -8.08 -3.40 -24.04
CA GLN A 38 -9.16 -2.78 -23.29
C GLN A 38 -8.67 -2.19 -21.96
N LEU A 39 -7.68 -2.86 -21.35
CA LEU A 39 -7.17 -2.46 -20.05
C LEU A 39 -6.19 -1.29 -20.15
N ASN A 40 -5.19 -1.43 -21.01
CA ASN A 40 -4.04 -0.51 -21.08
C ASN A 40 -3.55 -0.36 -22.53
N PRO A 41 -4.24 0.40 -23.38
CA PRO A 41 -3.95 0.52 -24.81
C PRO A 41 -2.72 1.38 -25.10
N ILE A 42 -1.57 1.05 -24.50
CA ILE A 42 -0.30 1.72 -24.69
C ILE A 42 0.65 0.92 -25.58
N LEU A 43 1.56 1.62 -26.23
CA LEU A 43 2.69 1.01 -26.92
C LEU A 43 3.65 0.37 -25.91
N ARG A 44 4.47 -0.56 -26.37
CA ARG A 44 5.41 -1.40 -25.58
C ARG A 44 4.70 -2.52 -24.85
N GLU A 45 4.89 -3.71 -25.36
CA GLU A 45 4.21 -4.95 -24.97
C GLU A 45 4.47 -5.32 -23.52
N TYR A 46 5.69 -5.10 -23.00
CA TYR A 46 6.02 -5.47 -21.63
C TYR A 46 5.10 -4.80 -20.60
N ARG A 47 4.91 -3.47 -20.70
CA ARG A 47 4.03 -2.74 -19.76
C ARG A 47 2.59 -3.23 -19.87
N ARG A 48 2.12 -3.42 -21.11
CA ARG A 48 0.77 -3.88 -21.38
C ARG A 48 0.55 -5.31 -20.92
N ALA A 49 1.49 -6.22 -21.16
CA ALA A 49 1.42 -7.61 -20.71
C ALA A 49 1.44 -7.70 -19.18
N SER A 50 2.35 -6.94 -18.52
CA SER A 50 2.45 -6.92 -17.06
C SER A 50 1.15 -6.45 -16.43
N SER A 51 0.60 -5.30 -16.86
CA SER A 51 -0.69 -4.80 -16.32
C SER A 51 -1.83 -5.79 -16.58
N THR A 52 -1.88 -6.43 -17.74
CA THR A 52 -2.93 -7.39 -18.09
C THR A 52 -2.84 -8.64 -17.22
N ALA A 53 -1.64 -9.15 -16.98
CA ALA A 53 -1.42 -10.31 -16.12
C ALA A 53 -1.78 -10.02 -14.65
N ILE A 54 -1.41 -8.83 -14.15
CA ILE A 54 -1.75 -8.39 -12.80
C ILE A 54 -3.27 -8.27 -12.65
N ASP A 55 -3.94 -7.59 -13.59
CA ASP A 55 -5.41 -7.45 -13.57
C ASP A 55 -6.10 -8.80 -13.56
N ALA A 56 -5.73 -9.69 -14.48
CA ALA A 56 -6.29 -11.04 -14.54
C ALA A 56 -6.09 -11.79 -13.24
N SER A 57 -4.90 -11.70 -12.62
CA SER A 57 -4.58 -12.44 -11.38
C SER A 57 -5.44 -12.03 -10.19
N VAL A 58 -5.78 -10.74 -10.07
CA VAL A 58 -6.58 -10.23 -8.94
C VAL A 58 -8.08 -10.21 -9.23
N LYS A 59 -8.47 -10.29 -10.50
CA LYS A 59 -9.87 -10.13 -10.94
C LYS A 59 -10.86 -11.06 -10.24
N PRO A 60 -10.67 -12.39 -10.16
CA PRO A 60 -11.67 -13.27 -9.55
C PRO A 60 -11.93 -12.94 -8.08
N ALA A 61 -10.86 -12.67 -7.31
CA ALA A 61 -10.97 -12.33 -5.89
C ALA A 61 -11.62 -10.97 -5.68
N MET A 62 -11.21 -9.96 -6.45
CA MET A 62 -11.71 -8.59 -6.32
C MET A 62 -13.15 -8.46 -6.80
N GLN A 63 -13.53 -9.12 -7.89
CA GLN A 63 -14.93 -9.13 -8.35
C GLN A 63 -15.84 -9.67 -7.27
N LYS A 64 -15.51 -10.85 -6.74
CA LYS A 64 -16.30 -11.46 -5.66
C LYS A 64 -16.38 -10.53 -4.45
N HIS A 65 -15.25 -10.02 -3.98
CA HIS A 65 -15.19 -9.16 -2.80
C HIS A 65 -16.03 -7.88 -2.97
N LEU A 66 -15.91 -7.20 -4.10
CA LEU A 66 -16.61 -5.94 -4.33
C LEU A 66 -18.12 -6.13 -4.48
N LEU A 67 -18.55 -7.22 -5.14
CA LEU A 67 -19.97 -7.54 -5.28
C LEU A 67 -20.57 -7.98 -3.94
N ASP A 68 -19.89 -8.85 -3.20
CA ASP A 68 -20.33 -9.26 -1.85
C ASP A 68 -20.44 -8.05 -0.92
N LEU A 69 -19.47 -7.13 -0.98
CA LEU A 69 -19.50 -5.88 -0.19
C LEU A 69 -20.70 -5.00 -0.55
N GLN A 70 -20.96 -4.81 -1.85
CA GLN A 70 -22.11 -4.04 -2.31
C GLN A 70 -23.43 -4.66 -1.82
N ASP A 71 -23.57 -5.97 -1.92
CA ASP A 71 -24.76 -6.69 -1.45
C ASP A 71 -24.94 -6.56 0.06
N ASP A 72 -23.88 -6.64 0.83
CA ASP A 72 -23.93 -6.51 2.28
C ASP A 72 -24.34 -5.09 2.72
N PHE A 73 -23.88 -4.05 2.01
CA PHE A 73 -24.36 -2.68 2.23
C PHE A 73 -25.85 -2.54 1.89
N ARG A 74 -26.29 -3.14 0.78
CA ARG A 74 -27.73 -3.13 0.40
C ARG A 74 -28.59 -3.84 1.43
N LYS A 75 -28.17 -5.01 1.91
CA LYS A 75 -28.89 -5.77 2.97
C LYS A 75 -28.99 -4.97 4.28
N LYS A 76 -28.04 -4.09 4.56
CA LYS A 76 -28.05 -3.20 5.72
C LYS A 76 -28.81 -1.89 5.50
N GLY A 77 -29.49 -1.73 4.36
CA GLY A 77 -30.33 -0.58 4.06
C GLY A 77 -29.60 0.61 3.45
N PHE A 78 -28.35 0.44 2.99
CA PHE A 78 -27.65 1.51 2.29
C PHE A 78 -28.15 1.61 0.83
N GLU A 79 -28.79 2.72 0.50
CA GLU A 79 -29.36 2.99 -0.84
C GLU A 79 -28.47 3.87 -1.72
N GLY A 80 -27.41 4.45 -1.15
CA GLY A 80 -26.49 5.33 -1.84
C GLY A 80 -25.61 4.62 -2.86
N GLN A 81 -24.82 5.41 -3.59
CA GLN A 81 -23.80 4.89 -4.51
C GLN A 81 -22.54 4.50 -3.72
N LEU A 82 -22.07 3.27 -3.92
CA LEU A 82 -20.79 2.81 -3.38
C LEU A 82 -19.68 3.12 -4.39
N LEU A 83 -18.68 3.90 -3.95
CA LEU A 83 -17.52 4.27 -4.75
C LEU A 83 -16.28 3.59 -4.20
N VAL A 84 -15.40 3.16 -5.11
CA VAL A 84 -14.11 2.53 -4.83
C VAL A 84 -13.01 3.49 -5.24
N SER A 85 -12.07 3.76 -4.35
CA SER A 85 -10.91 4.61 -4.65
C SER A 85 -9.98 3.95 -5.68
N SER A 86 -9.36 4.77 -6.50
CA SER A 86 -8.47 4.35 -7.60
C SER A 86 -7.04 4.81 -7.38
N SER A 87 -6.09 4.06 -7.93
CA SER A 87 -4.65 4.36 -7.88
C SER A 87 -4.27 5.72 -8.49
N ASN A 88 -5.11 6.31 -9.31
CA ASN A 88 -4.91 7.65 -9.88
C ASN A 88 -5.45 8.80 -9.02
N GLY A 89 -5.91 8.50 -7.80
CA GLY A 89 -6.48 9.48 -6.88
C GLY A 89 -7.97 9.82 -7.12
N GLY A 90 -8.61 9.16 -8.11
CA GLY A 90 -10.04 9.26 -8.36
C GLY A 90 -10.85 8.16 -7.69
N CYS A 91 -12.13 8.09 -8.05
CA CYS A 91 -13.06 7.04 -7.64
C CYS A 91 -13.78 6.44 -8.86
N MET A 92 -14.20 5.20 -8.73
CA MET A 92 -15.03 4.50 -9.71
C MET A 92 -16.15 3.75 -9.00
N ASP A 93 -17.21 3.43 -9.72
CA ASP A 93 -18.26 2.56 -9.17
C ASP A 93 -17.79 1.11 -9.03
N VAL A 94 -18.57 0.32 -8.28
CA VAL A 94 -18.23 -1.09 -8.01
C VAL A 94 -18.15 -1.91 -9.29
N GLU A 95 -19.01 -1.66 -10.27
CA GLU A 95 -19.02 -2.39 -11.53
C GLU A 95 -17.75 -2.12 -12.34
N ALA A 96 -17.33 -0.86 -12.48
CA ALA A 96 -16.10 -0.50 -13.16
C ALA A 96 -14.87 -1.06 -12.43
N ALA A 97 -14.83 -0.98 -11.09
CA ALA A 97 -13.75 -1.52 -10.28
C ALA A 97 -13.65 -3.05 -10.37
N SER A 98 -14.79 -3.76 -10.41
CA SER A 98 -14.81 -5.20 -10.58
C SER A 98 -14.35 -5.66 -11.96
N LYS A 99 -14.63 -4.89 -13.01
CA LYS A 99 -14.16 -5.18 -14.37
C LYS A 99 -12.66 -4.95 -14.56
N ARG A 100 -12.08 -3.96 -13.87
CA ARG A 100 -10.66 -3.56 -13.99
C ARG A 100 -10.04 -3.34 -12.61
N PRO A 101 -9.91 -4.39 -11.80
CA PRO A 101 -9.48 -4.26 -10.40
C PRO A 101 -8.05 -3.77 -10.22
N ILE A 102 -7.20 -3.84 -11.24
CA ILE A 102 -5.84 -3.28 -11.20
C ILE A 102 -5.83 -1.79 -10.81
N HIS A 103 -6.89 -1.03 -11.14
CA HIS A 103 -6.99 0.37 -10.76
C HIS A 103 -7.15 0.59 -9.25
N THR A 104 -7.46 -0.46 -8.47
CA THR A 104 -7.53 -0.38 -7.02
C THR A 104 -6.18 -0.66 -6.34
N VAL A 105 -5.20 -1.15 -7.10
CA VAL A 105 -3.87 -1.47 -6.56
C VAL A 105 -3.18 -0.18 -6.13
N ARG A 106 -2.78 -0.10 -4.85
CA ARG A 106 -2.23 1.10 -4.21
C ARG A 106 -3.18 2.30 -4.16
N SER A 107 -4.49 2.08 -4.19
CA SER A 107 -5.46 3.16 -4.06
C SER A 107 -5.44 3.85 -2.68
N GLY A 108 -5.06 3.14 -1.61
CA GLY A 108 -4.89 3.72 -0.27
C GLY A 108 -3.88 4.87 -0.27
N PRO A 109 -2.60 4.62 -0.58
CA PRO A 109 -1.58 5.67 -0.70
C PRO A 109 -1.95 6.80 -1.67
N ALA A 110 -2.71 6.50 -2.73
CA ALA A 110 -3.15 7.50 -3.70
C ALA A 110 -4.13 8.54 -3.13
N MET A 111 -4.86 8.20 -2.07
CA MET A 111 -5.83 9.12 -1.45
C MET A 111 -5.19 10.13 -0.50
N ALA A 112 -4.00 9.85 0.03
CA ALA A 112 -3.32 10.79 0.94
C ALA A 112 -3.05 12.15 0.29
N PRO A 113 -2.45 12.26 -0.92
CA PRO A 113 -2.27 13.56 -1.57
C PRO A 113 -3.58 14.22 -2.00
N VAL A 114 -4.65 13.45 -2.27
CA VAL A 114 -5.98 14.04 -2.55
C VAL A 114 -6.51 14.77 -1.32
N ALA A 115 -6.43 14.12 -0.15
CA ALA A 115 -6.79 14.76 1.12
C ALA A 115 -5.85 15.93 1.45
N GLY A 116 -4.54 15.76 1.26
CA GLY A 116 -3.54 16.81 1.48
C GLY A 116 -3.79 18.05 0.62
N LYS A 117 -4.18 17.86 -0.65
CA LYS A 117 -4.56 18.97 -1.55
C LYS A 117 -5.79 19.72 -1.01
N ALA A 118 -6.84 19.00 -0.61
CA ALA A 118 -8.04 19.63 -0.07
C ALA A 118 -7.75 20.41 1.23
N CYS A 119 -6.94 19.86 2.14
CA CYS A 119 -6.50 20.56 3.35
C CYS A 119 -5.69 21.81 3.02
N ALA A 120 -4.75 21.72 2.09
CA ALA A 120 -3.92 22.84 1.69
C ALA A 120 -4.73 23.98 1.04
N GLU A 121 -5.75 23.66 0.27
CA GLU A 121 -6.68 24.64 -0.31
C GLU A 121 -7.49 25.35 0.80
N LEU A 122 -7.99 24.62 1.79
CA LEU A 122 -8.70 25.19 2.95
C LEU A 122 -7.80 26.12 3.76
N GLU A 123 -6.56 25.72 4.01
CA GLU A 123 -5.55 26.50 4.76
C GLU A 123 -4.88 27.56 3.91
N ARG A 124 -5.21 27.65 2.61
CA ARG A 124 -4.62 28.62 1.66
C ARG A 124 -3.10 28.52 1.59
N CYS A 125 -2.57 27.32 1.71
CA CYS A 125 -1.14 27.07 1.56
C CYS A 125 -0.64 27.46 0.17
N LYS A 126 0.57 28.03 0.11
CA LYS A 126 1.22 28.42 -1.15
C LYS A 126 2.53 27.64 -1.33
N GLY A 127 2.83 27.30 -2.58
CA GLY A 127 4.05 26.59 -2.93
C GLY A 127 3.90 25.07 -2.91
N PRO A 128 5.00 24.33 -3.06
CA PRO A 128 5.00 22.88 -3.05
C PRO A 128 4.56 22.32 -1.69
N ILE A 129 3.81 21.22 -1.71
CA ILE A 129 3.29 20.56 -0.51
C ILE A 129 3.79 19.13 -0.50
N VAL A 130 4.42 18.74 0.59
CA VAL A 130 4.77 17.34 0.87
C VAL A 130 3.67 16.74 1.73
N VAL A 131 3.09 15.66 1.23
CA VAL A 131 2.08 14.90 1.98
C VAL A 131 2.73 13.62 2.46
N VAL A 132 2.66 13.37 3.76
CA VAL A 132 3.21 12.18 4.40
C VAL A 132 2.09 11.42 5.12
N ASP A 133 2.11 10.10 4.97
CA ASP A 133 1.18 9.18 5.63
C ASP A 133 1.98 8.07 6.32
N THR A 134 1.94 8.05 7.65
CA THR A 134 2.65 7.05 8.45
C THR A 134 1.67 6.01 8.95
N GLY A 135 1.71 4.84 8.35
CA GLY A 135 0.93 3.69 8.76
C GLY A 135 1.67 2.76 9.75
N GLY A 136 1.04 1.62 10.03
CA GLY A 136 1.66 0.57 10.86
C GLY A 136 2.78 -0.18 10.15
N THR A 137 2.81 -0.19 8.82
CA THR A 137 3.73 -1.01 7.99
C THR A 137 4.59 -0.16 7.07
N THR A 138 4.03 0.92 6.53
CA THR A 138 4.68 1.78 5.54
C THR A 138 4.62 3.24 5.96
N PHE A 139 5.55 3.99 5.44
CA PHE A 139 5.53 5.44 5.34
C PHE A 139 5.38 5.79 3.86
N ASP A 140 4.33 6.52 3.53
CA ASP A 140 4.05 6.95 2.17
C ASP A 140 4.29 8.45 2.05
N VAL A 141 5.01 8.87 1.00
CA VAL A 141 5.29 10.28 0.73
C VAL A 141 4.90 10.61 -0.70
N SER A 142 4.24 11.75 -0.87
CA SER A 142 3.82 12.28 -2.17
C SER A 142 3.99 13.80 -2.21
N LEU A 143 4.05 14.33 -3.43
CA LEU A 143 4.32 15.73 -3.69
C LEU A 143 3.18 16.37 -4.49
N ILE A 144 2.77 17.56 -4.08
CA ILE A 144 1.85 18.42 -4.83
C ILE A 144 2.65 19.64 -5.25
N VAL A 145 2.73 19.92 -6.56
CA VAL A 145 3.44 21.03 -7.13
C VAL A 145 2.48 21.85 -7.97
N ASP A 146 2.47 23.15 -7.78
CA ASP A 146 1.57 24.09 -8.47
C ASP A 146 0.07 23.71 -8.38
N GLY A 147 -0.30 23.06 -7.26
CA GLY A 147 -1.66 22.59 -7.03
C GLY A 147 -2.01 21.27 -7.69
N ASP A 148 -1.07 20.64 -8.39
CA ASP A 148 -1.28 19.35 -9.07
C ASP A 148 -0.62 18.19 -8.32
N ILE A 149 -1.36 17.07 -8.21
CA ILE A 149 -0.84 15.82 -7.67
C ILE A 149 0.02 15.14 -8.73
N SER A 150 1.24 14.78 -8.37
CA SER A 150 2.16 14.08 -9.27
C SER A 150 1.62 12.72 -9.69
N ILE A 151 1.60 12.45 -10.99
CA ILE A 151 1.16 11.17 -11.58
C ILE A 151 2.34 10.51 -12.29
N THR A 152 2.48 9.20 -12.11
CA THR A 152 3.48 8.38 -12.79
C THR A 152 2.86 7.18 -13.47
N THR A 153 3.49 6.68 -14.53
CA THR A 153 3.18 5.40 -15.17
C THR A 153 4.21 4.32 -14.82
N GLU A 154 5.16 4.66 -13.95
CA GLU A 154 6.26 3.76 -13.54
C GLU A 154 6.06 3.22 -12.12
N THR A 155 4.86 2.77 -11.81
CA THR A 155 4.55 2.13 -10.53
C THR A 155 4.90 0.65 -10.58
N TRP A 156 5.58 0.15 -9.53
CA TRP A 156 6.02 -1.23 -9.42
C TRP A 156 5.39 -1.91 -8.20
N ILE A 157 5.08 -3.19 -8.35
CA ILE A 157 4.78 -4.10 -7.24
C ILE A 157 6.07 -4.85 -6.93
N GLY A 158 6.57 -4.72 -5.71
CA GLY A 158 7.92 -5.16 -5.32
C GLY A 158 9.00 -4.13 -5.67
N GLU A 159 10.22 -4.56 -5.79
CA GLU A 159 11.37 -3.68 -6.06
C GLU A 159 11.35 -3.15 -7.50
N ARG A 160 11.81 -1.92 -7.67
CA ARG A 160 11.93 -1.31 -8.99
C ARG A 160 12.89 -2.13 -9.87
N PHE A 161 12.49 -2.37 -11.10
CA PHE A 161 13.17 -3.15 -12.14
C PHE A 161 13.20 -4.67 -11.94
N THR A 162 13.00 -5.20 -10.75
CA THR A 162 12.94 -6.65 -10.48
C THR A 162 11.55 -7.13 -10.15
N GLY A 163 10.65 -6.24 -9.73
CA GLY A 163 9.24 -6.51 -9.48
C GLY A 163 8.38 -6.45 -10.75
N HIS A 164 7.08 -6.24 -10.57
CA HIS A 164 6.09 -6.20 -11.65
C HIS A 164 5.59 -4.77 -11.87
N MET A 165 5.76 -4.26 -13.09
CA MET A 165 5.31 -2.91 -13.44
C MET A 165 3.79 -2.88 -13.65
N LEU A 166 3.10 -1.98 -12.96
CA LEU A 166 1.66 -1.74 -13.19
C LEU A 166 1.40 -1.10 -14.56
N GLY A 167 2.25 -0.18 -14.99
CA GLY A 167 2.20 0.43 -16.31
C GLY A 167 0.97 1.32 -16.59
N LEU A 168 0.18 1.60 -15.57
CA LEU A 168 -1.01 2.46 -15.61
C LEU A 168 -0.72 3.78 -14.90
N PRO A 169 -1.40 4.89 -15.29
CA PRO A 169 -1.30 6.14 -14.54
C PRO A 169 -1.75 5.94 -13.09
N ALA A 170 -0.88 6.27 -12.17
CA ALA A 170 -1.13 6.22 -10.73
C ALA A 170 -0.53 7.44 -10.05
N VAL A 171 -1.02 7.79 -8.88
CA VAL A 171 -0.41 8.81 -8.04
C VAL A 171 1.04 8.41 -7.73
N ASP A 172 1.97 9.33 -7.90
CA ASP A 172 3.38 9.11 -7.53
C ASP A 172 3.53 9.24 -6.01
N ALA A 173 3.15 8.17 -5.31
CA ALA A 173 3.36 8.01 -3.89
C ALA A 173 4.48 6.99 -3.67
N ARG A 174 5.56 7.42 -3.05
CA ARG A 174 6.68 6.55 -2.69
C ARG A 174 6.43 5.95 -1.33
N SER A 175 6.50 4.61 -1.26
CA SER A 175 6.32 3.85 -0.03
C SER A 175 7.66 3.34 0.47
N VAL A 176 7.93 3.57 1.75
CA VAL A 176 9.07 3.00 2.46
C VAL A 176 8.54 2.01 3.49
N GLY A 177 9.16 0.85 3.60
CA GLY A 177 8.82 -0.17 4.60
C GLY A 177 9.25 0.21 6.02
N SER A 178 8.93 1.43 6.43
CA SER A 178 9.26 2.00 7.75
C SER A 178 8.01 2.63 8.35
N GLY A 179 7.21 1.82 9.02
CA GLY A 179 6.02 2.26 9.76
C GLY A 179 6.12 1.89 11.24
N GLY A 180 5.09 2.21 12.01
CA GLY A 180 5.08 1.97 13.46
C GLY A 180 5.33 0.52 13.88
N GLY A 181 4.84 -0.45 13.10
CA GLY A 181 5.04 -1.88 13.35
C GLY A 181 6.29 -2.46 12.70
N SER A 182 7.13 -1.67 12.02
CA SER A 182 8.38 -2.15 11.41
C SER A 182 9.32 -2.68 12.46
N ILE A 183 9.82 -3.91 12.22
CA ILE A 183 10.65 -4.65 13.16
C ILE A 183 12.09 -4.16 13.04
N ALA A 184 12.71 -3.92 14.20
CA ALA A 184 14.13 -3.61 14.32
C ALA A 184 14.93 -4.90 14.48
N TRP A 185 16.03 -5.05 13.73
CA TRP A 185 16.90 -6.22 13.73
C TRP A 185 18.32 -5.85 13.37
N ILE A 186 19.26 -6.75 13.62
CA ILE A 186 20.69 -6.56 13.32
C ILE A 186 21.04 -7.47 12.15
N ASP A 187 21.61 -6.92 11.09
CA ASP A 187 22.05 -7.69 9.95
C ASP A 187 23.38 -8.44 10.23
N ASP A 188 23.78 -9.30 9.27
CA ASP A 188 25.01 -10.10 9.38
C ASP A 188 26.30 -9.24 9.51
N GLY A 189 26.23 -7.98 9.12
CA GLY A 189 27.28 -6.99 9.28
C GLY A 189 27.28 -6.28 10.64
N GLY A 190 26.34 -6.59 11.52
CA GLY A 190 26.20 -5.96 12.83
C GLY A 190 25.51 -4.58 12.79
N LEU A 191 24.87 -4.21 11.69
CA LEU A 191 24.17 -2.93 11.54
C LEU A 191 22.69 -3.05 11.90
N LEU A 192 22.19 -2.04 12.61
CA LEU A 192 20.76 -1.92 12.91
C LEU A 192 19.98 -1.64 11.63
N ARG A 193 18.94 -2.43 11.39
CA ARG A 193 17.99 -2.33 10.29
C ARG A 193 16.57 -2.19 10.82
N ILE A 194 15.73 -1.48 10.06
CA ILE A 194 14.29 -1.35 10.33
C ILE A 194 13.52 -1.86 9.11
N GLY A 195 12.59 -2.79 9.37
CA GLY A 195 11.84 -3.40 8.27
C GLY A 195 12.70 -4.25 7.33
N PRO A 196 12.20 -4.60 6.13
CA PRO A 196 10.84 -4.34 5.62
C PRO A 196 9.75 -5.15 6.33
N GLN A 197 10.12 -6.06 7.22
CA GLN A 197 9.20 -6.88 8.00
C GLN A 197 8.46 -6.02 9.02
N SER A 198 7.17 -6.27 9.16
CA SER A 198 6.32 -5.57 10.12
C SER A 198 5.57 -6.57 10.99
N ALA A 199 5.46 -6.25 12.27
CA ALA A 199 4.60 -6.98 13.20
C ALA A 199 3.11 -6.83 12.88
N ARG A 200 2.74 -5.89 12.01
CA ARG A 200 1.35 -5.60 11.61
C ARG A 200 0.46 -5.29 12.81
N ALA A 201 -0.87 -5.50 12.67
CA ALA A 201 -1.80 -5.38 13.78
C ALA A 201 -1.80 -6.63 14.68
N ARG A 202 -1.45 -7.79 14.11
CA ARG A 202 -1.33 -9.09 14.81
C ARG A 202 -0.14 -9.87 14.23
N PRO A 203 0.77 -10.36 15.07
CA PRO A 203 0.77 -10.27 16.54
C PRO A 203 0.93 -8.83 17.06
N GLY A 204 1.38 -7.87 16.25
CA GLY A 204 1.54 -6.47 16.59
C GLY A 204 2.86 -6.17 17.34
N PRO A 205 3.16 -4.88 17.57
CA PRO A 205 4.20 -4.44 18.47
C PRO A 205 4.11 -5.13 19.83
N ALA A 206 5.24 -5.35 20.49
CA ALA A 206 5.28 -6.01 21.80
C ALA A 206 4.40 -5.28 22.84
N CYS A 207 4.37 -3.95 22.79
CA CYS A 207 3.55 -3.14 23.68
C CYS A 207 2.03 -3.31 23.50
N TYR A 208 1.57 -3.92 22.39
CA TYR A 208 0.13 -4.18 22.23
C TYR A 208 -0.38 -5.34 23.10
N GLY A 209 0.51 -6.20 23.60
CA GLY A 209 0.14 -7.32 24.44
C GLY A 209 -0.66 -8.41 23.70
N THR A 210 -0.60 -8.45 22.38
CA THR A 210 -1.36 -9.36 21.50
C THR A 210 -0.52 -10.52 20.96
N GLY A 211 0.69 -10.73 21.54
CA GLY A 211 1.57 -11.84 21.22
C GLY A 211 2.83 -11.46 20.44
N GLY A 212 3.03 -10.20 20.11
CA GLY A 212 4.30 -9.70 19.55
C GLY A 212 5.39 -9.68 20.61
N ASP A 213 6.62 -10.02 20.22
CA ASP A 213 7.80 -10.06 21.10
C ASP A 213 9.04 -9.41 20.48
N LEU A 214 8.97 -9.07 19.20
CA LEU A 214 10.06 -8.40 18.49
C LEU A 214 9.98 -6.87 18.66
N PRO A 215 11.15 -6.18 18.80
CA PRO A 215 11.18 -4.74 18.94
C PRO A 215 10.72 -4.04 17.66
N THR A 216 9.79 -3.10 17.80
CA THR A 216 9.27 -2.28 16.68
C THR A 216 9.53 -0.80 16.91
N VAL A 217 9.28 0.00 15.88
CA VAL A 217 9.32 1.48 15.96
C VAL A 217 8.34 1.99 17.04
N THR A 218 7.14 1.39 17.12
CA THR A 218 6.16 1.74 18.18
C THR A 218 6.68 1.41 19.58
N ASP A 219 7.32 0.26 19.77
CA ASP A 219 7.92 -0.09 21.07
C ASP A 219 9.01 0.90 21.47
N ALA A 220 9.87 1.30 20.54
CA ALA A 220 10.88 2.31 20.76
C ALA A 220 10.27 3.66 21.17
N ALA A 221 9.20 4.09 20.50
CA ALA A 221 8.49 5.33 20.81
C ALA A 221 7.84 5.29 22.21
N VAL A 222 7.30 4.13 22.63
CA VAL A 222 6.75 3.92 23.98
C VAL A 222 7.87 3.96 25.04
N VAL A 223 9.01 3.31 24.77
CA VAL A 223 10.17 3.32 25.68
C VAL A 223 10.67 4.73 25.93
N LEU A 224 10.76 5.55 24.87
CA LEU A 224 11.22 6.94 24.93
C LEU A 224 10.17 7.93 25.45
N GLY A 225 8.91 7.49 25.62
CA GLY A 225 7.83 8.33 26.11
C GLY A 225 7.22 9.25 25.04
N TYR A 226 7.47 9.02 23.76
CA TYR A 226 6.80 9.75 22.68
C TYR A 226 5.34 9.32 22.50
N ILE A 227 5.00 8.08 22.90
CA ILE A 227 3.63 7.58 22.95
C ILE A 227 3.26 7.34 24.41
N ASP A 228 2.15 7.96 24.87
CA ASP A 228 1.59 7.70 26.19
C ASP A 228 0.92 6.32 26.20
N PRO A 229 1.44 5.37 26.99
CA PRO A 229 0.87 4.02 27.04
C PRO A 229 -0.55 3.98 27.61
N ASN A 230 -1.00 5.01 28.31
CA ASN A 230 -2.34 5.06 28.90
C ASN A 230 -3.38 5.73 27.99
N TYR A 231 -2.94 6.39 26.92
CA TYR A 231 -3.81 7.14 26.02
C TYR A 231 -3.53 6.81 24.54
N PHE A 232 -3.53 5.52 24.22
CA PHE A 232 -3.42 5.07 22.84
C PHE A 232 -4.82 4.82 22.26
N LEU A 233 -5.05 5.14 20.96
CA LEU A 233 -6.37 5.10 20.32
C LEU A 233 -7.45 5.86 21.14
N ALA A 234 -7.15 7.10 21.50
CA ALA A 234 -8.03 7.93 22.33
C ALA A 234 -8.39 7.29 23.69
N GLY A 235 -7.51 6.43 24.22
CA GLY A 235 -7.71 5.73 25.49
C GLY A 235 -8.43 4.37 25.39
N GLU A 236 -8.81 3.95 24.19
CA GLU A 236 -9.46 2.65 23.99
C GLU A 236 -8.48 1.47 24.18
N MET A 237 -7.18 1.70 24.00
CA MET A 237 -6.15 0.69 24.16
C MET A 237 -5.05 1.17 25.10
N LYS A 238 -4.70 0.34 26.09
CA LYS A 238 -3.54 0.53 26.95
C LYS A 238 -2.37 -0.27 26.42
N LEU A 239 -1.20 0.38 26.33
CA LEU A 239 0.02 -0.25 25.88
C LEU A 239 0.83 -0.79 27.08
N ASP A 240 1.44 -1.95 26.91
CA ASP A 240 2.35 -2.55 27.90
C ASP A 240 3.77 -2.02 27.70
N ARG A 241 4.14 -1.01 28.49
CA ARG A 241 5.50 -0.45 28.51
C ARG A 241 6.55 -1.48 28.93
N GLY A 242 6.17 -2.44 29.79
CA GLY A 242 7.08 -3.49 30.25
C GLY A 242 7.46 -4.45 29.10
N ALA A 243 6.47 -4.82 28.29
CA ALA A 243 6.69 -5.62 27.07
C ALA A 243 7.57 -4.88 26.06
N ALA A 244 7.33 -3.58 25.83
CA ALA A 244 8.18 -2.75 24.97
C ALA A 244 9.63 -2.71 25.47
N LEU A 245 9.84 -2.43 26.75
CA LEU A 245 11.17 -2.44 27.38
C LEU A 245 11.87 -3.79 27.21
N LYS A 246 11.17 -4.89 27.41
CA LYS A 246 11.73 -6.24 27.25
C LYS A 246 12.17 -6.50 25.80
N ALA A 247 11.33 -6.15 24.82
CA ALA A 247 11.65 -6.34 23.41
C ALA A 247 12.88 -5.52 22.99
N VAL A 248 12.90 -4.22 23.33
CA VAL A 248 14.03 -3.34 23.02
C VAL A 248 15.30 -3.73 23.77
N SER A 249 15.19 -4.25 25.01
CA SER A 249 16.36 -4.74 25.79
C SER A 249 17.10 -5.88 25.09
N GLY A 250 16.38 -6.77 24.39
CA GLY A 250 16.99 -7.84 23.61
C GLY A 250 17.94 -7.29 22.53
N LEU A 251 17.50 -6.24 21.83
CA LEU A 251 18.30 -5.55 20.81
C LEU A 251 19.44 -4.72 21.42
N ALA A 252 19.18 -4.03 22.54
CA ALA A 252 20.18 -3.23 23.27
C ALA A 252 21.38 -4.09 23.73
N ASN A 253 21.11 -5.30 24.21
CA ASN A 253 22.16 -6.26 24.62
C ASN A 253 23.04 -6.67 23.43
N GLN A 254 22.46 -6.89 22.25
CA GLN A 254 23.22 -7.23 21.04
C GLN A 254 24.08 -6.06 20.57
N LEU A 255 23.55 -4.85 20.63
CA LEU A 255 24.26 -3.60 20.27
C LEU A 255 25.25 -3.14 21.34
N LYS A 256 25.20 -3.72 22.56
CA LYS A 256 26.00 -3.32 23.74
C LYS A 256 25.82 -1.86 24.15
N VAL A 257 24.59 -1.38 24.09
CA VAL A 257 24.18 -0.02 24.47
C VAL A 257 23.06 -0.05 25.51
N SER A 258 22.71 1.08 26.09
CA SER A 258 21.53 1.19 26.95
C SER A 258 20.22 1.00 26.18
N VAL A 259 19.14 0.63 26.87
CA VAL A 259 17.81 0.45 26.25
C VAL A 259 17.32 1.75 25.63
N SER A 260 17.58 2.89 26.25
CA SER A 260 17.22 4.19 25.71
C SER A 260 18.00 4.54 24.43
N GLU A 261 19.29 4.23 24.39
CA GLU A 261 20.12 4.42 23.19
C GLU A 261 19.66 3.50 22.05
N ALA A 262 19.34 2.24 22.35
CA ALA A 262 18.79 1.33 21.34
C ALA A 262 17.45 1.83 20.79
N ALA A 263 16.53 2.27 21.68
CA ALA A 263 15.24 2.83 21.26
C ALA A 263 15.42 4.10 20.40
N PHE A 264 16.35 4.98 20.79
CA PHE A 264 16.67 6.18 20.01
C PHE A 264 17.27 5.82 18.64
N SER A 265 18.16 4.83 18.59
CA SER A 265 18.74 4.34 17.33
C SER A 265 17.70 3.75 16.40
N ILE A 266 16.70 3.02 16.91
CA ILE A 266 15.57 2.52 16.14
C ILE A 266 14.84 3.67 15.46
N LEU A 267 14.46 4.71 16.20
CA LEU A 267 13.77 5.87 15.63
C LEU A 267 14.65 6.63 14.64
N THR A 268 15.94 6.77 14.93
CA THR A 268 16.89 7.46 14.03
C THR A 268 16.97 6.74 12.67
N VAL A 269 17.20 5.42 12.66
CA VAL A 269 17.27 4.64 11.41
C VAL A 269 15.94 4.66 10.66
N SER A 270 14.80 4.60 11.39
CA SER A 270 13.48 4.75 10.79
C SER A 270 13.31 6.11 10.11
N ASN A 271 13.66 7.20 10.81
CA ASN A 271 13.55 8.56 10.30
C ASN A 271 14.47 8.79 9.09
N GLU A 272 15.70 8.30 9.12
CA GLU A 272 16.62 8.38 7.97
C GLU A 272 16.05 7.68 6.73
N SER A 273 15.39 6.53 6.92
CA SER A 273 14.71 5.84 5.83
C SER A 273 13.54 6.66 5.26
N MET A 274 12.80 7.37 6.12
CA MET A 274 11.70 8.25 5.71
C MET A 274 12.21 9.51 5.01
N ILE A 275 13.30 10.12 5.49
CA ILE A 275 13.91 11.32 4.89
C ILE A 275 14.44 11.04 3.48
N ASN A 276 14.96 9.84 3.25
CA ASN A 276 15.51 9.44 1.95
C ASN A 276 14.46 9.02 0.91
N ALA A 277 13.17 9.01 1.26
CA ALA A 277 12.08 8.70 0.36
C ALA A 277 11.74 9.86 -0.57
#